data_eff96849964ce7317b1103ec43b2983e
#
_entry.id   eff96849964ce7317b1103ec43b2983e
#
_cell.length_a   1.000
_cell.length_b   1.000
_cell.length_c   1.000
_cell.angle_alpha   90.00
_cell.angle_beta   90.00
_cell.angle_gamma   90.00
#
_symmetry.space_group_name_H-M   'P 1'
#
loop_
_entity.id
_entity.type
_entity.pdbx_description
1 polymer ?
#
loop_
_entity_poly.entity_id
_entity_poly.type
_entity_poly.pdbx_seq_one_letter_code
_entity_poly.pdbx_strand_id
1 'polypeptide(L)'
;SKDALAKTKLGAWEYDIVGTWYKCNMTDITAAIGLAQFERYPGLLAKRKEIIGKYDAAFKPIGIEVLNHYTDEYQSSGHLYITRVPGITLEQRNEIIIKMAERGIACNVHYKPLPMHTAYKKLGFDIKDYPNTYAHFTNEITLPLHTKLTNEEIAYVIENYSEIVKKYI
;
A
#
# COMPACT_ATOMS: atom_id res chain seq x y z
N SER A 1 8.76 17.86 25.91
CA SER A 1 9.24 18.86 24.95
C SER A 1 9.98 19.96 25.68
N LYS A 2 10.93 20.66 25.01
CA LYS A 2 11.62 21.85 25.57
C LYS A 2 10.61 22.89 26.07
N ASP A 3 9.47 23.00 25.43
CA ASP A 3 8.39 23.92 25.80
C ASP A 3 7.69 23.56 27.12
N ALA A 4 7.62 22.28 27.48
CA ALA A 4 7.00 21.84 28.74
C ALA A 4 7.85 22.20 29.97
N LEU A 5 9.18 22.33 29.81
CA LEU A 5 10.10 22.70 30.88
C LEU A 5 10.36 24.23 30.95
N ALA A 6 10.04 24.98 29.90
CA ALA A 6 10.36 26.39 29.77
C ALA A 6 9.16 27.34 29.98
N LYS A 7 8.04 26.87 30.53
CA LYS A 7 6.86 27.71 30.82
C LYS A 7 7.12 28.63 32.02
N THR A 8 7.76 29.75 31.74
CA THR A 8 8.04 30.79 32.73
C THR A 8 7.01 31.93 32.74
N LYS A 9 6.03 31.91 31.82
CA LYS A 9 4.96 32.93 31.79
C LYS A 9 3.89 32.65 32.83
N LEU A 10 3.46 33.68 33.53
CA LEU A 10 2.30 33.62 34.43
C LEU A 10 1.08 33.19 33.62
N GLY A 11 0.29 32.23 34.12
CA GLY A 11 -0.86 31.66 33.38
C GLY A 11 -0.55 30.65 32.28
N ALA A 12 0.71 30.26 32.09
CA ALA A 12 1.12 29.28 31.05
C ALA A 12 0.60 27.86 31.30
N TRP A 13 -0.05 27.59 32.42
CA TRP A 13 -0.75 26.35 32.73
C TRP A 13 -2.14 26.27 32.10
N GLU A 14 -2.74 27.42 31.75
CA GLU A 14 -4.06 27.50 31.14
C GLU A 14 -4.01 27.06 29.68
N TYR A 15 -4.90 26.18 29.29
CA TYR A 15 -5.10 25.71 27.93
C TYR A 15 -6.57 25.36 27.72
N ASP A 16 -7.01 25.31 26.47
CA ASP A 16 -8.36 24.93 26.09
C ASP A 16 -8.37 23.54 25.43
N ILE A 17 -9.49 22.82 25.55
CA ILE A 17 -9.79 21.57 24.88
C ILE A 17 -10.84 21.85 23.82
N VAL A 18 -10.40 22.08 22.58
CA VAL A 18 -11.25 22.47 21.45
C VAL A 18 -11.99 21.31 20.78
N GLY A 19 -11.79 20.07 21.26
CA GLY A 19 -12.48 18.88 20.73
C GLY A 19 -12.27 17.65 21.59
N THR A 20 -13.17 16.66 21.43
CA THR A 20 -13.18 15.42 22.22
C THR A 20 -12.45 14.31 21.46
N TRP A 21 -11.12 14.25 21.53
CA TRP A 21 -10.30 13.22 20.91
C TRP A 21 -9.69 12.29 21.93
N TYR A 22 -9.18 11.14 21.44
CA TYR A 22 -8.43 10.24 22.29
C TYR A 22 -7.06 10.83 22.66
N LYS A 23 -6.63 10.61 23.91
CA LYS A 23 -5.25 10.87 24.32
C LYS A 23 -4.38 9.67 23.97
N CYS A 24 -3.55 9.81 22.94
CA CYS A 24 -2.64 8.76 22.46
C CYS A 24 -1.20 9.26 22.50
N ASN A 25 -0.51 9.02 23.62
CA ASN A 25 0.91 9.37 23.76
C ASN A 25 1.77 8.17 23.34
N MET A 26 2.82 8.44 22.57
CA MET A 26 3.88 7.47 22.31
C MET A 26 4.69 7.24 23.60
N THR A 27 4.94 5.98 23.94
CA THR A 27 5.82 5.66 25.07
C THR A 27 7.29 5.89 24.70
N ASP A 28 8.16 6.11 25.67
CA ASP A 28 9.59 6.33 25.44
C ASP A 28 10.25 5.12 24.76
N ILE A 29 9.82 3.91 25.08
CA ILE A 29 10.30 2.68 24.41
C ILE A 29 9.94 2.70 22.92
N THR A 30 8.69 3.02 22.60
CA THR A 30 8.22 3.12 21.20
C THR A 30 8.95 4.25 20.47
N ALA A 31 9.19 5.37 21.13
CA ALA A 31 9.93 6.50 20.57
C ALA A 31 11.40 6.15 20.29
N ALA A 32 12.06 5.44 21.19
CA ALA A 32 13.44 4.98 20.99
C ALA A 32 13.57 4.03 19.79
N ILE A 33 12.65 3.07 19.64
CA ILE A 33 12.57 2.19 18.45
C ILE A 33 12.32 3.02 17.19
N GLY A 34 11.41 3.99 17.27
CA GLY A 34 11.08 4.90 16.18
C GLY A 34 12.29 5.70 15.69
N LEU A 35 13.09 6.25 16.60
CA LEU A 35 14.31 7.00 16.28
C LEU A 35 15.32 6.13 15.53
N ALA A 36 15.59 4.90 16.01
CA ALA A 36 16.50 3.98 15.35
C ALA A 36 16.01 3.57 13.94
N GLN A 37 14.69 3.44 13.74
CA GLN A 37 14.11 3.16 12.43
C GLN A 37 14.17 4.41 11.52
N PHE A 38 14.00 5.60 12.08
CA PHE A 38 14.02 6.85 11.33
C PHE A 38 15.39 7.12 10.68
N GLU A 39 16.48 6.79 11.36
CA GLU A 39 17.84 6.87 10.77
C GLU A 39 17.99 5.99 9.52
N ARG A 40 17.30 4.84 9.46
CA ARG A 40 17.33 3.90 8.35
C ARG A 40 16.31 4.23 7.24
N TYR A 41 15.34 5.07 7.54
CA TYR A 41 14.18 5.33 6.68
C TYR A 41 14.53 5.80 5.27
N PRO A 42 15.47 6.75 5.06
CA PRO A 42 15.87 7.17 3.72
C PRO A 42 16.36 6.01 2.84
N GLY A 43 17.15 5.09 3.39
CA GLY A 43 17.61 3.90 2.68
C GLY A 43 16.47 2.92 2.34
N LEU A 44 15.51 2.76 3.25
CA LEU A 44 14.32 1.93 3.01
C LEU A 44 13.45 2.50 1.89
N LEU A 45 13.27 3.82 1.85
CA LEU A 45 12.54 4.50 0.76
C LEU A 45 13.26 4.37 -0.58
N ALA A 46 14.58 4.57 -0.60
CA ALA A 46 15.37 4.42 -1.82
C ALA A 46 15.26 3.00 -2.40
N LYS A 47 15.34 1.96 -1.55
CA LYS A 47 15.17 0.57 -1.99
C LYS A 47 13.77 0.28 -2.54
N ARG A 48 12.72 0.79 -1.92
CA ARG A 48 11.34 0.67 -2.44
C ARG A 48 11.19 1.37 -3.78
N LYS A 49 11.73 2.57 -3.93
CA LYS A 49 11.73 3.33 -5.20
C LYS A 49 12.44 2.57 -6.32
N GLU A 50 13.59 1.93 -6.02
CA GLU A 50 14.32 1.08 -6.97
C GLU A 50 13.45 -0.09 -7.46
N ILE A 51 12.79 -0.81 -6.54
CA ILE A 51 11.93 -1.95 -6.88
C ILE A 51 10.73 -1.49 -7.74
N ILE A 52 10.06 -0.42 -7.34
CA ILE A 52 8.94 0.18 -8.08
C ILE A 52 9.38 0.53 -9.51
N GLY A 53 10.56 1.16 -9.68
CA GLY A 53 11.08 1.49 -10.99
C GLY A 53 11.31 0.27 -11.88
N LYS A 54 11.78 -0.85 -11.33
CA LYS A 54 11.95 -2.12 -12.07
C LYS A 54 10.59 -2.71 -12.48
N TYR A 55 9.62 -2.71 -11.60
CA TYR A 55 8.27 -3.18 -11.87
C TYR A 55 7.57 -2.31 -12.93
N ASP A 56 7.64 -0.99 -12.79
CA ASP A 56 7.07 -0.04 -13.75
C ASP A 56 7.64 -0.23 -15.15
N ALA A 57 8.97 -0.41 -15.26
CA ALA A 57 9.64 -0.64 -16.53
C ALA A 57 9.22 -1.96 -17.20
N ALA A 58 8.85 -2.96 -16.40
CA ALA A 58 8.41 -4.26 -16.91
C ALA A 58 6.91 -4.30 -17.28
N PHE A 59 6.06 -3.66 -16.48
CA PHE A 59 4.61 -3.88 -16.56
C PHE A 59 3.87 -2.82 -17.38
N LYS A 60 4.27 -1.55 -17.34
CA LYS A 60 3.66 -0.50 -18.18
C LYS A 60 3.69 -0.82 -19.67
N PRO A 61 4.82 -1.32 -20.24
CA PRO A 61 4.87 -1.62 -21.68
C PRO A 61 3.95 -2.77 -22.14
N ILE A 62 3.53 -3.63 -21.21
CA ILE A 62 2.62 -4.74 -21.54
C ILE A 62 1.14 -4.42 -21.21
N GLY A 63 0.82 -3.14 -20.94
CA GLY A 63 -0.56 -2.69 -20.74
C GLY A 63 -1.10 -2.86 -19.33
N ILE A 64 -0.26 -3.18 -18.33
CA ILE A 64 -0.67 -3.22 -16.93
C ILE A 64 -0.74 -1.79 -16.40
N GLU A 65 -1.86 -1.42 -15.81
CA GLU A 65 -2.02 -0.15 -15.11
C GLU A 65 -1.37 -0.23 -13.72
N VAL A 66 -0.62 0.79 -13.36
CA VAL A 66 0.07 0.90 -12.06
C VAL A 66 -0.17 2.28 -11.46
N LEU A 67 0.02 2.41 -10.14
CA LEU A 67 -0.08 3.70 -9.47
C LEU A 67 1.13 4.59 -9.85
N ASN A 68 0.87 5.90 -10.03
CA ASN A 68 1.94 6.88 -10.10
C ASN A 68 2.50 7.12 -8.68
N HIS A 69 3.61 6.47 -8.36
CA HIS A 69 4.25 6.61 -7.05
C HIS A 69 5.06 7.91 -6.90
N TYR A 70 5.53 8.47 -8.01
CA TYR A 70 6.41 9.63 -8.02
C TYR A 70 6.01 10.58 -9.15
N THR A 71 5.71 11.82 -8.80
CA THR A 71 5.41 12.92 -9.71
C THR A 71 6.17 14.16 -9.25
N ASP A 72 6.04 15.26 -9.99
CA ASP A 72 6.62 16.55 -9.58
C ASP A 72 5.91 17.12 -8.33
N GLU A 73 4.68 16.69 -8.06
CA GLU A 73 3.85 17.21 -6.96
C GLU A 73 3.93 16.35 -5.69
N TYR A 74 4.20 15.04 -5.79
CA TYR A 74 4.23 14.14 -4.65
C TYR A 74 5.18 12.96 -4.82
N GLN A 75 5.57 12.41 -3.67
CA GLN A 75 6.33 11.17 -3.58
C GLN A 75 5.65 10.18 -2.65
N SER A 76 5.43 8.97 -3.14
CA SER A 76 4.89 7.87 -2.34
C SER A 76 5.97 7.25 -1.45
N SER A 77 5.57 6.75 -0.27
CA SER A 77 6.42 5.89 0.56
C SER A 77 6.66 4.50 -0.06
N GLY A 78 5.96 4.17 -1.14
CA GLY A 78 6.06 2.86 -1.79
C GLY A 78 5.63 1.70 -0.89
N HIS A 79 4.54 1.88 -0.14
CA HIS A 79 4.06 0.85 0.79
C HIS A 79 3.56 -0.40 0.06
N LEU A 80 2.74 -0.22 -0.97
CA LEU A 80 2.17 -1.29 -1.79
C LEU A 80 2.51 -1.06 -3.26
N TYR A 81 2.69 -2.14 -4.01
CA TYR A 81 2.75 -2.08 -5.47
C TYR A 81 1.48 -2.72 -6.05
N ILE A 82 0.53 -1.86 -6.33
CA ILE A 82 -0.80 -2.23 -6.84
C ILE A 82 -0.75 -2.19 -8.36
N THR A 83 -1.16 -3.30 -8.99
CA THR A 83 -1.36 -3.41 -10.43
C THR A 83 -2.84 -3.58 -10.73
N ARG A 84 -3.25 -3.17 -11.92
CA ARG A 84 -4.55 -3.49 -12.49
C ARG A 84 -4.37 -4.08 -13.87
N VAL A 85 -5.05 -5.18 -14.13
CA VAL A 85 -5.04 -5.85 -15.42
C VAL A 85 -6.33 -5.45 -16.15
N PRO A 86 -6.29 -4.51 -17.13
CA PRO A 86 -7.51 -4.06 -17.80
C PRO A 86 -8.24 -5.18 -18.51
N GLY A 87 -9.56 -5.15 -18.47
CA GLY A 87 -10.43 -6.06 -19.24
C GLY A 87 -10.65 -7.45 -18.67
N ILE A 88 -9.94 -7.84 -17.57
CA ILE A 88 -10.16 -9.15 -16.96
C ILE A 88 -11.37 -9.17 -16.01
N THR A 89 -11.96 -10.34 -15.84
CA THR A 89 -13.02 -10.58 -14.84
C THR A 89 -12.44 -10.82 -13.44
N LEU A 90 -13.30 -10.79 -12.44
CA LEU A 90 -12.93 -11.14 -11.06
C LEU A 90 -12.39 -12.58 -10.95
N GLU A 91 -12.97 -13.51 -11.68
CA GLU A 91 -12.55 -14.91 -11.73
C GLU A 91 -11.15 -15.05 -12.33
N GLN A 92 -10.90 -14.38 -13.44
CA GLN A 92 -9.57 -14.35 -14.08
C GLN A 92 -8.51 -13.73 -13.17
N ARG A 93 -8.84 -12.63 -12.46
CA ARG A 93 -7.96 -12.05 -11.45
C ARG A 93 -7.62 -13.06 -10.36
N ASN A 94 -8.61 -13.77 -9.83
CA ASN A 94 -8.40 -14.79 -8.80
C ASN A 94 -7.54 -15.95 -9.34
N GLU A 95 -7.75 -16.36 -10.59
CA GLU A 95 -6.94 -17.38 -11.25
C GLU A 95 -5.47 -16.96 -11.39
N ILE A 96 -5.21 -15.70 -11.76
CA ILE A 96 -3.85 -15.14 -11.79
C ILE A 96 -3.18 -15.25 -10.43
N ILE A 97 -3.87 -14.85 -9.35
CA ILE A 97 -3.34 -14.94 -7.97
C ILE A 97 -3.01 -16.38 -7.60
N ILE A 98 -3.87 -17.34 -7.95
CA ILE A 98 -3.64 -18.78 -7.70
C ILE A 98 -2.38 -19.24 -8.45
N LYS A 99 -2.27 -18.92 -9.74
CA LYS A 99 -1.10 -19.31 -10.56
C LYS A 99 0.21 -18.69 -10.05
N MET A 100 0.15 -17.46 -9.52
CA MET A 100 1.31 -16.84 -8.86
C MET A 100 1.68 -17.58 -7.56
N ALA A 101 0.68 -17.95 -6.75
CA ALA A 101 0.90 -18.73 -5.53
C ALA A 101 1.50 -20.12 -5.82
N GLU A 102 1.08 -20.81 -6.88
CA GLU A 102 1.66 -22.07 -7.34
C GLU A 102 3.15 -21.96 -7.70
N ARG A 103 3.59 -20.74 -8.07
CA ARG A 103 5.00 -20.39 -8.31
C ARG A 103 5.72 -19.84 -7.08
N GLY A 104 5.10 -19.92 -5.89
CA GLY A 104 5.68 -19.44 -4.63
C GLY A 104 5.66 -17.91 -4.47
N ILE A 105 4.91 -17.18 -5.29
CA ILE A 105 4.79 -15.72 -5.24
C ILE A 105 3.48 -15.34 -4.56
N ALA A 106 3.56 -14.76 -3.36
CA ALA A 106 2.39 -14.31 -2.61
C ALA A 106 1.87 -12.97 -3.14
N CYS A 107 0.77 -13.01 -3.89
CA CYS A 107 0.01 -11.82 -4.27
C CYS A 107 -1.14 -11.55 -3.30
N ASN A 108 -1.66 -10.33 -3.28
CA ASN A 108 -2.77 -9.94 -2.43
C ASN A 108 -3.73 -9.00 -3.19
N VAL A 109 -4.80 -8.60 -2.51
CA VAL A 109 -5.77 -7.59 -2.97
C VAL A 109 -5.96 -6.55 -1.88
N HIS A 110 -5.76 -5.28 -2.18
CA HIS A 110 -5.85 -4.16 -1.25
C HIS A 110 -6.90 -3.12 -1.71
N TYR A 111 -8.19 -3.28 -1.34
CA TYR A 111 -8.74 -4.33 -0.47
C TYR A 111 -10.09 -4.78 -1.02
N LYS A 112 -10.66 -5.88 -0.45
CA LYS A 112 -12.07 -6.18 -0.67
C LYS A 112 -12.91 -4.98 -0.17
N PRO A 113 -13.80 -4.39 -1.00
CA PRO A 113 -14.58 -3.21 -0.62
C PRO A 113 -15.41 -3.43 0.66
N LEU A 114 -15.44 -2.43 1.54
CA LEU A 114 -16.18 -2.50 2.79
C LEU A 114 -17.65 -2.91 2.60
N PRO A 115 -18.41 -2.39 1.60
CA PRO A 115 -19.79 -2.82 1.36
C PRO A 115 -19.96 -4.32 1.05
N MET A 116 -18.89 -5.02 0.67
CA MET A 116 -18.93 -6.47 0.40
C MET A 116 -18.74 -7.31 1.66
N HIS A 117 -18.37 -6.74 2.80
CA HIS A 117 -18.22 -7.44 4.07
C HIS A 117 -19.54 -7.57 4.81
N THR A 118 -19.73 -8.70 5.50
CA THR A 118 -20.98 -9.03 6.22
C THR A 118 -21.39 -7.93 7.21
N ALA A 119 -20.45 -7.36 7.95
CA ALA A 119 -20.73 -6.30 8.92
C ALA A 119 -21.35 -5.06 8.25
N TYR A 120 -20.79 -4.62 7.13
CA TYR A 120 -21.27 -3.44 6.41
C TYR A 120 -22.59 -3.70 5.66
N LYS A 121 -22.77 -4.90 5.11
CA LYS A 121 -24.07 -5.32 4.54
C LYS A 121 -25.20 -5.26 5.57
N LYS A 122 -24.92 -5.68 6.82
CA LYS A 122 -25.89 -5.57 7.92
C LYS A 122 -26.25 -4.11 8.29
N LEU A 123 -25.38 -3.15 7.96
CA LEU A 123 -25.61 -1.71 8.13
C LEU A 123 -26.33 -1.08 6.92
N GLY A 124 -26.71 -1.87 5.91
CA GLY A 124 -27.46 -1.41 4.73
C GLY A 124 -26.57 -0.97 3.55
N PHE A 125 -25.25 -1.17 3.59
CA PHE A 125 -24.38 -0.85 2.45
C PHE A 125 -24.47 -1.93 1.36
N ASP A 126 -24.62 -1.50 0.10
CA ASP A 126 -24.56 -2.38 -1.08
C ASP A 126 -23.40 -1.94 -2.00
N ILE A 127 -22.63 -2.89 -2.50
CA ILE A 127 -21.52 -2.63 -3.43
C ILE A 127 -22.00 -2.00 -4.75
N LYS A 128 -23.24 -2.21 -5.14
CA LYS A 128 -23.85 -1.62 -6.33
C LYS A 128 -23.85 -0.08 -6.31
N ASP A 129 -23.88 0.51 -5.11
CA ASP A 129 -23.82 1.96 -4.93
C ASP A 129 -22.39 2.52 -5.12
N TYR A 130 -21.40 1.64 -5.27
CA TYR A 130 -19.98 1.97 -5.39
C TYR A 130 -19.33 1.35 -6.65
N PRO A 131 -19.83 1.67 -7.87
CA PRO A 131 -19.41 1.00 -9.10
C PRO A 131 -17.92 1.18 -9.40
N ASN A 132 -17.35 2.36 -9.14
CA ASN A 132 -15.93 2.61 -9.35
C ASN A 132 -15.05 1.76 -8.41
N THR A 133 -15.43 1.64 -7.15
CA THR A 133 -14.72 0.79 -6.18
C THR A 133 -14.77 -0.68 -6.59
N TYR A 134 -15.93 -1.14 -7.06
CA TYR A 134 -16.06 -2.51 -7.54
C TYR A 134 -15.21 -2.76 -8.79
N ALA A 135 -15.24 -1.84 -9.77
CA ALA A 135 -14.43 -1.94 -10.98
C ALA A 135 -12.92 -2.01 -10.68
N HIS A 136 -12.43 -1.26 -9.70
CA HIS A 136 -11.04 -1.36 -9.23
C HIS A 136 -10.74 -2.69 -8.56
N PHE A 137 -11.65 -3.18 -7.71
CA PHE A 137 -11.48 -4.44 -6.99
C PHE A 137 -11.41 -5.66 -7.90
N THR A 138 -12.18 -5.67 -9.01
CA THR A 138 -12.29 -6.84 -9.88
C THR A 138 -11.02 -7.23 -10.62
N ASN A 139 -10.13 -6.28 -10.87
CA ASN A 139 -8.91 -6.47 -11.67
C ASN A 139 -7.60 -6.04 -10.97
N GLU A 140 -7.68 -5.72 -9.69
CA GLU A 140 -6.52 -5.33 -8.88
C GLU A 140 -5.77 -6.55 -8.36
N ILE A 141 -4.43 -6.51 -8.46
CA ILE A 141 -3.49 -7.48 -7.90
C ILE A 141 -2.32 -6.71 -7.30
N THR A 142 -2.06 -6.91 -6.01
CA THR A 142 -0.88 -6.35 -5.35
C THR A 142 0.28 -7.34 -5.37
N LEU A 143 1.40 -6.91 -5.90
CA LEU A 143 2.64 -7.69 -5.97
C LEU A 143 3.52 -7.49 -4.74
N PRO A 144 4.43 -8.45 -4.43
CA PRO A 144 5.36 -8.32 -3.33
C PRO A 144 6.22 -7.06 -3.44
N LEU A 145 6.25 -6.24 -2.38
CA LEU A 145 7.11 -5.06 -2.28
C LEU A 145 7.62 -4.89 -0.84
N HIS A 146 8.86 -5.30 -0.61
CA HIS A 146 9.55 -5.05 0.66
C HIS A 146 11.06 -4.90 0.45
N THR A 147 11.72 -4.27 1.39
CA THR A 147 13.13 -3.87 1.27
C THR A 147 14.15 -5.02 1.35
N LYS A 148 13.69 -6.24 1.62
CA LYS A 148 14.53 -7.46 1.64
C LYS A 148 14.52 -8.23 0.31
N LEU A 149 13.70 -7.83 -0.68
CA LEU A 149 13.70 -8.48 -1.99
C LEU A 149 15.05 -8.32 -2.65
N THR A 150 15.61 -9.45 -3.10
CA THR A 150 16.84 -9.49 -3.91
C THR A 150 16.51 -9.12 -5.36
N ASN A 151 17.55 -8.86 -6.16
CA ASN A 151 17.37 -8.58 -7.58
C ASN A 151 16.83 -9.80 -8.33
N GLU A 152 17.25 -10.99 -7.94
CA GLU A 152 16.82 -12.27 -8.48
C GLU A 152 15.33 -12.52 -8.17
N GLU A 153 14.89 -12.25 -6.94
CA GLU A 153 13.48 -12.37 -6.55
C GLU A 153 12.60 -11.37 -7.30
N ILE A 154 13.07 -10.11 -7.46
CA ILE A 154 12.36 -9.10 -8.26
C ILE A 154 12.23 -9.55 -9.72
N ALA A 155 13.31 -10.04 -10.33
CA ALA A 155 13.29 -10.56 -11.69
C ALA A 155 12.35 -11.76 -11.82
N TYR A 156 12.35 -12.66 -10.85
CA TYR A 156 11.46 -13.81 -10.80
C TYR A 156 9.97 -13.40 -10.73
N VAL A 157 9.63 -12.40 -9.90
CA VAL A 157 8.27 -11.85 -9.86
C VAL A 157 7.88 -11.25 -11.22
N ILE A 158 8.75 -10.45 -11.82
CA ILE A 158 8.52 -9.81 -13.13
C ILE A 158 8.26 -10.85 -14.22
N GLU A 159 9.11 -11.84 -14.34
CA GLU A 159 9.01 -12.89 -15.35
C GLU A 159 7.68 -13.65 -15.22
N ASN A 160 7.41 -14.17 -14.03
CA ASN A 160 6.25 -15.00 -13.77
C ASN A 160 4.93 -14.23 -13.91
N TYR A 161 4.86 -13.02 -13.36
CA TYR A 161 3.66 -12.20 -13.48
C TYR A 161 3.40 -11.82 -14.94
N SER A 162 4.43 -11.37 -15.68
CA SER A 162 4.31 -11.02 -17.09
C SER A 162 3.87 -12.21 -17.95
N GLU A 163 4.43 -13.40 -17.72
CA GLU A 163 4.04 -14.62 -18.46
C GLU A 163 2.58 -15.00 -18.22
N ILE A 164 2.14 -14.91 -16.95
CA ILE A 164 0.77 -15.29 -16.59
C ILE A 164 -0.23 -14.28 -17.16
N VAL A 165 -0.03 -12.97 -16.94
CA VAL A 165 -1.01 -11.95 -17.35
C VAL A 165 -1.13 -11.81 -18.86
N LYS A 166 -0.08 -12.06 -19.64
CA LYS A 166 -0.11 -12.06 -21.12
C LYS A 166 -1.11 -13.05 -21.72
N LYS A 167 -1.62 -13.99 -20.94
CA LYS A 167 -2.66 -14.95 -21.38
C LYS A 167 -4.07 -14.38 -21.27
N TYR A 168 -4.21 -13.21 -20.66
CA TYR A 168 -5.50 -12.57 -20.35
C TYR A 168 -5.68 -11.18 -20.99
N ILE A 169 -4.61 -10.63 -21.58
CA ILE A 169 -4.59 -9.30 -22.25
C ILE A 169 -4.23 -9.43 -23.72
#